data_bffd5300f49ef36a148e7ae5fd28be09
#
_entry.id   bffd5300f49ef36a148e7ae5fd28be09
#
_cell.length_a   1.000
_cell.length_b   1.000
_cell.length_c   1.000
_cell.angle_alpha   90.00
_cell.angle_beta   90.00
_cell.angle_gamma   90.00
#
_symmetry.space_group_name_H-M   'P 1'
#
loop_
_entity.id
_entity.type
_entity.pdbx_description
1 polymer ?
#
loop_
_entity_poly.entity_id
_entity_poly.type
_entity_poly.pdbx_seq_one_letter_code
_entity_poly.pdbx_strand_id
1 'polypeptide(L)'
;VDVRRIFRTTIEGRMEQHAMTMARTAGSLVTGGGVEFRVWAPGHDAVDVVVYGPDAEAIHPMEPEGDGWFCAEVEGAGAGTRYKYRLDGGEAFPDPASRAQPDGVHGASEVVDPTAFRWTDAGWRGIPLDEMVIYELHVGTATPEGTFDGLIARLDHFAELGVNALELMPVASFAGDRNWGYDGVSLYAPARAYGGPNGLRRLVDAAHAKGLAVILDVVYNHLGPEGNYLPLFTSGRFFTDRHKTPWGDAVNYDGPDCGAVRDFVVGNAVHWVAEYHADGLRLDATHAILDDSEWHVLQELAVRTRQATAPRHLALIAEDERNECRVVAPQPDGLGLDAVWADDFHHEVRRMLAGDSESYFGDYAGTAGELAETLREGWFYRGQHSKNRGCPRGTSTEGLPPRAFVHCIQNHDQVGNRALGGRLHHDVDLPAYRAASALLLFSPYTPMLWMGQEWAASTPFLYFTDHPEELGRLVTEGRREEFKKFSAFADPEVREHIPD
;
A
#
# COMPACT_ATOMS: atom_id res chain seq x y z
N VAL A 1 15.79 -27.16 -24.55
CA VAL A 1 15.79 -27.11 -23.09
C VAL A 1 14.57 -26.31 -22.70
N ASP A 2 13.64 -26.92 -21.93
CA ASP A 2 12.38 -26.26 -21.54
C ASP A 2 12.68 -25.28 -20.40
N VAL A 3 12.86 -24.01 -20.77
CA VAL A 3 13.17 -22.92 -19.84
C VAL A 3 12.11 -22.81 -18.74
N ARG A 4 10.83 -23.07 -19.06
CA ARG A 4 9.72 -23.06 -18.09
C ARG A 4 9.88 -24.14 -17.01
N ARG A 5 10.40 -25.28 -17.39
CA ARG A 5 10.64 -26.40 -16.46
C ARG A 5 11.84 -26.11 -15.55
N ILE A 6 12.90 -25.50 -16.09
CA ILE A 6 14.07 -25.06 -15.27
C ILE A 6 13.63 -23.97 -14.29
N PHE A 7 12.89 -22.98 -14.77
CA PHE A 7 12.40 -21.87 -13.94
C PHE A 7 11.48 -22.39 -12.82
N ARG A 8 10.56 -23.31 -13.13
CA ARG A 8 9.69 -23.93 -12.14
C ARG A 8 10.49 -24.71 -11.08
N THR A 9 11.48 -25.48 -11.48
CA THR A 9 12.34 -26.22 -10.56
C THR A 9 13.21 -25.28 -9.71
N THR A 10 13.65 -24.14 -10.27
CA THR A 10 14.43 -23.12 -9.55
C THR A 10 13.55 -22.36 -8.55
N ILE A 11 12.32 -22.03 -8.94
CA ILE A 11 11.33 -21.43 -8.03
C ILE A 11 10.98 -22.43 -6.91
N GLU A 12 10.63 -23.67 -7.24
CA GLU A 12 10.32 -24.71 -6.27
C GLU A 12 11.49 -24.95 -5.30
N GLY A 13 12.73 -25.01 -5.79
CA GLY A 13 13.92 -25.16 -4.95
C GLY A 13 14.22 -23.95 -4.07
N ARG A 14 14.00 -22.72 -4.57
CA ARG A 14 14.12 -21.50 -3.75
C ARG A 14 12.96 -21.39 -2.76
N MET A 15 11.76 -21.83 -3.14
CA MET A 15 10.60 -21.88 -2.26
C MET A 15 10.76 -22.90 -1.13
N GLU A 16 11.34 -24.09 -1.41
CA GLU A 16 11.69 -25.06 -0.36
C GLU A 16 12.75 -24.51 0.60
N GLN A 17 13.74 -23.81 0.06
CA GLN A 17 14.78 -23.16 0.86
C GLN A 17 14.18 -21.99 1.69
N HIS A 18 13.29 -21.20 1.11
CA HIS A 18 12.55 -20.13 1.81
C HIS A 18 11.47 -20.67 2.75
N ALA A 19 10.76 -21.75 2.41
CA ALA A 19 9.79 -22.38 3.30
C ALA A 19 10.47 -22.91 4.59
N MET A 20 11.72 -23.34 4.52
CA MET A 20 12.54 -23.65 5.70
C MET A 20 12.93 -22.39 6.49
N THR A 21 13.06 -21.22 5.82
CA THR A 21 13.41 -19.93 6.44
C THR A 21 12.14 -19.19 6.92
N MET A 22 10.97 -19.43 6.30
CA MET A 22 9.67 -18.82 6.68
C MET A 22 9.19 -19.21 8.10
N ALA A 23 9.78 -20.20 8.74
CA ALA A 23 9.53 -20.48 10.16
C ALA A 23 10.05 -19.36 11.09
N ARG A 24 10.74 -18.34 10.54
CA ARG A 24 11.43 -17.30 11.31
C ARG A 24 11.03 -15.90 10.86
N THR A 25 9.80 -15.47 11.19
CA THR A 25 9.36 -14.09 10.96
C THR A 25 9.87 -13.15 12.05
N ALA A 26 10.22 -11.90 11.67
CA ALA A 26 10.51 -10.84 12.63
C ALA A 26 9.27 -10.47 13.46
N GLY A 27 9.50 -9.91 14.64
CA GLY A 27 8.43 -9.44 15.52
C GLY A 27 8.23 -10.33 16.75
N SER A 28 7.07 -10.21 17.37
CA SER A 28 6.69 -10.99 18.54
C SER A 28 5.67 -12.08 18.18
N LEU A 29 5.86 -13.28 18.73
CA LEU A 29 4.99 -14.44 18.53
C LEU A 29 4.59 -15.03 19.90
N VAL A 30 3.28 -15.09 20.18
CA VAL A 30 2.76 -15.76 21.38
C VAL A 30 2.95 -17.26 21.26
N THR A 31 3.58 -17.88 22.25
CA THR A 31 3.83 -19.33 22.36
C THR A 31 3.05 -19.92 23.51
N GLY A 32 3.12 -21.25 23.69
CA GLY A 32 2.49 -21.91 24.84
C GLY A 32 3.15 -21.58 26.20
N GLY A 33 4.35 -21.00 26.21
CA GLY A 33 5.13 -20.69 27.41
C GLY A 33 5.34 -19.19 27.67
N GLY A 34 5.08 -18.35 26.68
CA GLY A 34 5.39 -16.91 26.75
C GLY A 34 5.31 -16.23 25.40
N VAL A 35 6.30 -15.40 25.11
CA VAL A 35 6.43 -14.71 23.82
C VAL A 35 7.83 -14.90 23.29
N GLU A 36 7.94 -15.36 22.05
CA GLU A 36 9.18 -15.30 21.28
C GLU A 36 9.31 -13.93 20.61
N PHE A 37 10.44 -13.29 20.82
CA PHE A 37 10.81 -12.02 20.19
C PHE A 37 11.96 -12.26 19.22
N ARG A 38 11.85 -11.77 18.01
CA ARG A 38 12.88 -11.91 16.98
C ARG A 38 13.06 -10.63 16.19
N VAL A 39 14.31 -10.21 15.97
CA VAL A 39 14.64 -9.01 15.22
C VAL A 39 15.87 -9.24 14.33
N TRP A 40 15.88 -8.63 13.16
CA TRP A 40 17.04 -8.54 12.29
C TRP A 40 17.79 -7.25 12.56
N ALA A 41 18.98 -7.36 13.16
CA ALA A 41 19.81 -6.23 13.57
C ALA A 41 21.29 -6.49 13.20
N PRO A 42 21.60 -6.60 11.89
CA PRO A 42 22.96 -6.86 11.42
C PRO A 42 23.87 -5.68 11.74
N GLY A 43 25.07 -5.97 12.22
CA GLY A 43 26.08 -4.98 12.60
C GLY A 43 26.00 -4.54 14.06
N HIS A 44 25.11 -5.13 14.85
CA HIS A 44 25.09 -5.01 16.31
C HIS A 44 25.69 -6.23 16.99
N ASP A 45 26.42 -6.00 18.08
CA ASP A 45 27.07 -7.07 18.86
C ASP A 45 26.10 -7.68 19.88
N ALA A 46 25.14 -6.91 20.38
CA ALA A 46 24.17 -7.33 21.39
C ALA A 46 22.81 -6.66 21.18
N VAL A 47 21.74 -7.43 21.35
CA VAL A 47 20.37 -6.92 21.36
C VAL A 47 19.67 -7.45 22.61
N ASP A 48 18.92 -6.57 23.28
CA ASP A 48 18.04 -6.95 24.38
C ASP A 48 16.60 -6.65 24.02
N VAL A 49 15.65 -7.47 24.45
CA VAL A 49 14.25 -7.08 24.53
C VAL A 49 13.96 -6.48 25.91
N VAL A 50 13.43 -5.25 25.91
CA VAL A 50 13.02 -4.53 27.13
C VAL A 50 11.50 -4.66 27.22
N VAL A 51 11.02 -5.37 28.23
CA VAL A 51 9.60 -5.57 28.51
C VAL A 51 9.16 -4.61 29.60
N TYR A 52 8.11 -3.86 29.35
CA TYR A 52 7.56 -2.86 30.28
C TYR A 52 6.43 -3.48 31.09
N GLY A 53 6.69 -3.68 32.39
CA GLY A 53 5.69 -4.08 33.37
C GLY A 53 5.04 -2.87 34.06
N PRO A 54 4.00 -3.08 34.90
CA PRO A 54 3.32 -1.99 35.60
C PRO A 54 4.21 -1.22 36.58
N ASP A 55 5.21 -1.88 37.20
CA ASP A 55 6.04 -1.28 38.23
C ASP A 55 7.52 -1.11 37.83
N ALA A 56 7.99 -1.88 36.85
CA ALA A 56 9.38 -1.87 36.39
C ALA A 56 9.51 -2.44 34.99
N GLU A 57 10.59 -2.05 34.30
CA GLU A 57 11.06 -2.70 33.08
C GLU A 57 11.91 -3.94 33.41
N ALA A 58 11.80 -4.96 32.57
CA ALA A 58 12.65 -6.15 32.60
C ALA A 58 13.45 -6.25 31.30
N ILE A 59 14.74 -6.50 31.42
CA ILE A 59 15.65 -6.58 30.28
C ILE A 59 16.05 -8.02 30.09
N HIS A 60 15.82 -8.55 28.89
CA HIS A 60 16.14 -9.91 28.50
C HIS A 60 17.13 -9.89 27.35
N PRO A 61 18.39 -10.35 27.56
CA PRO A 61 19.34 -10.52 26.47
C PRO A 61 18.80 -11.47 25.39
N MET A 62 19.04 -11.13 24.13
CA MET A 62 18.66 -11.97 22.99
C MET A 62 19.85 -12.75 22.48
N GLU A 63 19.63 -14.02 22.12
CA GLU A 63 20.66 -14.90 21.58
C GLU A 63 20.82 -14.67 20.08
N PRO A 64 22.06 -14.58 19.54
CA PRO A 64 22.29 -14.49 18.12
C PRO A 64 21.99 -15.80 17.41
N GLU A 65 21.20 -15.74 16.33
CA GLU A 65 20.86 -16.89 15.48
C GLU A 65 21.68 -16.97 14.18
N GLY A 66 22.63 -16.05 13.96
CA GLY A 66 23.39 -15.89 12.73
C GLY A 66 22.76 -14.92 11.75
N ASP A 67 23.52 -14.48 10.77
CA ASP A 67 23.10 -13.56 9.70
C ASP A 67 22.45 -12.25 10.21
N GLY A 68 22.84 -11.80 11.41
CA GLY A 68 22.33 -10.60 12.04
C GLY A 68 20.96 -10.75 12.71
N TRP A 69 20.47 -11.97 12.88
CA TRP A 69 19.24 -12.26 13.61
C TRP A 69 19.49 -12.49 15.10
N PHE A 70 18.57 -12.00 15.92
CA PHE A 70 18.55 -12.18 17.37
C PHE A 70 17.17 -12.66 17.81
N CYS A 71 17.13 -13.57 18.82
CA CYS A 71 15.91 -14.16 19.35
C CYS A 71 15.96 -14.25 20.87
N ALA A 72 14.81 -14.08 21.52
CA ALA A 72 14.60 -14.39 22.95
C ALA A 72 13.19 -14.91 23.18
N GLU A 73 13.05 -15.89 24.07
CA GLU A 73 11.76 -16.30 24.63
C GLU A 73 11.61 -15.71 26.04
N VAL A 74 10.51 -14.98 26.27
CA VAL A 74 10.22 -14.36 27.56
C VAL A 74 9.01 -15.04 28.19
N GLU A 75 9.28 -15.85 29.21
CA GLU A 75 8.26 -16.55 29.99
C GLU A 75 7.31 -15.56 30.70
N GLY A 76 6.03 -15.87 30.71
CA GLY A 76 5.00 -15.06 31.35
C GLY A 76 4.60 -13.79 30.59
N ALA A 77 5.27 -13.46 29.48
CA ALA A 77 4.79 -12.44 28.56
C ALA A 77 3.60 -13.02 27.73
N GLY A 78 2.74 -12.15 27.23
CA GLY A 78 1.58 -12.53 26.44
C GLY A 78 1.00 -11.35 25.65
N ALA A 79 -0.18 -11.53 25.07
CA ALA A 79 -0.87 -10.45 24.39
C ALA A 79 -1.04 -9.23 25.31
N GLY A 80 -0.82 -8.03 24.77
CA GLY A 80 -0.82 -6.76 25.51
C GLY A 80 0.52 -6.41 26.18
N THR A 81 1.50 -7.32 26.20
CA THR A 81 2.85 -6.99 26.70
C THR A 81 3.48 -5.88 25.87
N ARG A 82 3.95 -4.82 26.54
CA ARG A 82 4.66 -3.69 25.92
C ARG A 82 6.16 -3.97 25.90
N TYR A 83 6.81 -3.69 24.77
CA TYR A 83 8.23 -3.94 24.61
C TYR A 83 8.92 -3.00 23.63
N LYS A 84 10.25 -2.92 23.74
CA LYS A 84 11.16 -2.30 22.79
C LYS A 84 12.42 -3.18 22.67
N TYR A 85 13.22 -2.94 21.63
CA TYR A 85 14.56 -3.52 21.53
C TYR A 85 15.62 -2.49 21.87
N ARG A 86 16.64 -2.91 22.62
CA ARG A 86 17.81 -2.11 22.97
C ARG A 86 19.03 -2.66 22.23
N LEU A 87 19.70 -1.80 21.46
CA LEU A 87 20.85 -2.15 20.64
C LEU A 87 22.13 -1.77 21.38
N ASP A 88 23.08 -2.70 21.53
CA ASP A 88 24.42 -2.52 22.13
C ASP A 88 24.42 -1.80 23.50
N GLY A 89 23.37 -2.03 24.31
CA GLY A 89 23.20 -1.40 25.61
C GLY A 89 22.84 0.10 25.59
N GLY A 90 22.50 0.63 24.41
CA GLY A 90 22.07 2.03 24.20
C GLY A 90 20.60 2.30 24.55
N GLU A 91 19.97 3.17 23.78
CA GLU A 91 18.53 3.48 23.87
C GLU A 91 17.68 2.35 23.31
N ALA A 92 16.45 2.20 23.81
CA ALA A 92 15.50 1.22 23.36
C ALA A 92 14.51 1.81 22.35
N PHE A 93 14.34 1.15 21.18
CA PHE A 93 13.50 1.55 20.08
C PHE A 93 12.35 0.57 19.83
N PRO A 94 11.21 1.03 19.25
CA PRO A 94 10.13 0.14 18.84
C PRO A 94 10.62 -0.96 17.90
N ASP A 95 9.92 -2.08 17.92
CA ASP A 95 10.15 -3.18 16.97
C ASP A 95 9.80 -2.74 15.55
N PRO A 96 10.72 -2.84 14.57
CA PRO A 96 10.41 -2.58 13.16
C PRO A 96 9.27 -3.44 12.59
N ALA A 97 9.09 -4.67 13.09
CA ALA A 97 8.02 -5.58 12.71
C ALA A 97 6.85 -5.60 13.71
N SER A 98 6.69 -4.53 14.48
CA SER A 98 5.60 -4.40 15.47
C SER A 98 4.23 -4.60 14.85
N ARG A 99 3.40 -5.42 15.48
CA ARG A 99 2.00 -5.64 15.10
C ARG A 99 1.03 -4.64 15.70
N ALA A 100 1.46 -3.85 16.68
CA ALA A 100 0.67 -2.76 17.27
C ALA A 100 1.56 -1.68 17.86
N GLN A 101 1.20 -0.41 17.57
CA GLN A 101 1.87 0.80 18.08
C GLN A 101 0.85 1.70 18.80
N PRO A 102 0.38 1.29 19.98
CA PRO A 102 -0.74 1.97 20.63
C PRO A 102 -0.39 3.37 21.16
N ASP A 103 0.90 3.65 21.40
CA ASP A 103 1.40 4.95 21.85
C ASP A 103 2.10 5.74 20.72
N GLY A 104 1.84 5.35 19.45
CA GLY A 104 2.43 5.97 18.27
C GLY A 104 3.81 5.39 17.92
N VAL A 105 4.39 5.90 16.84
CA VAL A 105 5.60 5.34 16.20
C VAL A 105 6.87 5.37 17.05
N HIS A 106 6.91 6.17 18.09
CA HIS A 106 8.02 6.26 19.06
C HIS A 106 7.75 5.47 20.34
N GLY A 107 6.49 5.06 20.54
CA GLY A 107 6.05 4.33 21.73
C GLY A 107 6.55 2.91 21.80
N ALA A 108 6.25 2.20 22.88
CA ALA A 108 6.51 0.78 22.99
C ALA A 108 5.60 -0.01 22.02
N SER A 109 6.15 -1.00 21.37
CA SER A 109 5.41 -2.00 20.61
C SER A 109 4.55 -2.83 21.55
N GLU A 110 3.43 -3.38 21.05
CA GLU A 110 2.56 -4.27 21.83
C GLU A 110 2.46 -5.64 21.17
N VAL A 111 2.58 -6.68 21.99
CA VAL A 111 2.38 -8.07 21.56
C VAL A 111 0.92 -8.30 21.20
N VAL A 112 0.68 -8.75 19.99
CA VAL A 112 -0.65 -9.11 19.49
C VAL A 112 -0.73 -10.63 19.29
N ASP A 113 -1.76 -11.25 19.85
CA ASP A 113 -2.10 -12.64 19.54
C ASP A 113 -3.16 -12.65 18.41
N PRO A 114 -2.77 -13.01 17.17
CA PRO A 114 -3.71 -13.04 16.06
C PRO A 114 -4.79 -14.13 16.23
N THR A 115 -4.54 -15.17 17.03
CA THR A 115 -5.46 -16.27 17.24
C THR A 115 -6.59 -15.96 18.23
N ALA A 116 -6.46 -14.85 18.98
CA ALA A 116 -7.48 -14.41 19.93
C ALA A 116 -8.73 -13.83 19.23
N PHE A 117 -8.62 -13.36 17.98
CA PHE A 117 -9.76 -12.89 17.21
C PHE A 117 -10.53 -14.05 16.60
N ARG A 118 -11.85 -14.05 16.77
CA ARG A 118 -12.73 -15.08 16.23
C ARG A 118 -13.36 -14.59 14.93
N TRP A 119 -12.80 -15.03 13.84
CA TRP A 119 -13.34 -14.79 12.51
C TRP A 119 -14.67 -15.54 12.30
N THR A 120 -15.61 -14.88 11.59
CA THR A 120 -16.89 -15.47 11.20
C THR A 120 -16.95 -15.80 9.70
N ASP A 121 -15.93 -15.50 8.97
CA ASP A 121 -15.81 -15.54 7.52
C ASP A 121 -15.31 -16.87 6.92
N ALA A 122 -15.38 -17.98 7.66
CA ALA A 122 -14.88 -19.29 7.20
C ALA A 122 -15.47 -19.76 5.84
N GLY A 123 -16.64 -19.25 5.46
CA GLY A 123 -17.28 -19.50 4.17
C GLY A 123 -16.85 -18.55 3.05
N TRP A 124 -16.14 -17.49 3.36
CA TRP A 124 -15.73 -16.47 2.41
C TRP A 124 -14.70 -17.01 1.41
N ARG A 125 -14.85 -16.65 0.14
CA ARG A 125 -13.96 -17.11 -0.94
C ARG A 125 -13.31 -15.96 -1.72
N GLY A 126 -13.51 -14.70 -1.27
CA GLY A 126 -13.14 -13.52 -2.02
C GLY A 126 -14.05 -13.31 -3.23
N ILE A 127 -13.77 -12.27 -3.98
CA ILE A 127 -14.47 -11.90 -5.21
C ILE A 127 -13.46 -11.94 -6.37
N PRO A 128 -13.78 -12.59 -7.50
CA PRO A 128 -12.94 -12.51 -8.70
C PRO A 128 -12.81 -11.06 -9.16
N LEU A 129 -11.62 -10.66 -9.60
CA LEU A 129 -11.33 -9.28 -9.99
C LEU A 129 -12.23 -8.77 -11.14
N ASP A 130 -12.62 -9.63 -12.06
CA ASP A 130 -13.55 -9.32 -13.16
C ASP A 130 -15.01 -9.14 -12.74
N GLU A 131 -15.33 -9.44 -11.48
CA GLU A 131 -16.62 -9.16 -10.86
C GLU A 131 -16.58 -7.97 -9.88
N MET A 132 -15.39 -7.39 -9.65
CA MET A 132 -15.23 -6.29 -8.70
C MET A 132 -15.73 -4.96 -9.25
N VAL A 133 -16.44 -4.23 -8.39
CA VAL A 133 -16.67 -2.78 -8.46
C VAL A 133 -16.04 -2.18 -7.22
N ILE A 134 -14.91 -1.51 -7.41
CA ILE A 134 -14.06 -1.03 -6.31
C ILE A 134 -14.55 0.33 -5.82
N TYR A 135 -14.52 0.54 -4.51
CA TYR A 135 -14.75 1.83 -3.87
C TYR A 135 -13.52 2.19 -3.02
N GLU A 136 -12.74 3.15 -3.52
CA GLU A 136 -11.56 3.66 -2.83
C GLU A 136 -11.97 4.69 -1.77
N LEU A 137 -11.42 4.58 -0.57
CA LEU A 137 -11.69 5.48 0.53
C LEU A 137 -10.50 5.66 1.48
N HIS A 138 -10.51 6.80 2.17
CA HIS A 138 -9.57 7.08 3.27
C HIS A 138 -10.28 6.90 4.62
N VAL A 139 -9.80 5.97 5.46
CA VAL A 139 -10.43 5.60 6.73
C VAL A 139 -10.67 6.82 7.63
N GLY A 140 -9.66 7.67 7.78
CA GLY A 140 -9.71 8.83 8.68
C GLY A 140 -10.68 9.94 8.27
N THR A 141 -11.22 9.92 7.04
CA THR A 141 -12.11 10.98 6.52
C THR A 141 -13.41 10.48 5.90
N ALA A 142 -13.58 9.18 5.75
CA ALA A 142 -14.80 8.61 5.16
C ALA A 142 -16.01 8.70 6.10
N THR A 143 -15.78 8.80 7.40
CA THR A 143 -16.82 8.96 8.43
C THR A 143 -16.41 10.03 9.45
N PRO A 144 -17.36 10.63 10.21
CA PRO A 144 -17.03 11.57 11.25
C PRO A 144 -16.12 10.99 12.34
N GLU A 145 -16.24 9.69 12.61
CA GLU A 145 -15.43 8.98 13.62
C GLU A 145 -13.98 8.78 13.15
N GLY A 146 -13.75 8.68 11.84
CA GLY A 146 -12.45 8.49 11.24
C GLY A 146 -11.79 7.15 11.61
N THR A 147 -12.59 6.11 11.84
CA THR A 147 -12.12 4.82 12.37
C THR A 147 -12.69 3.63 11.58
N PHE A 148 -12.08 2.45 11.77
CA PHE A 148 -12.60 1.19 11.22
C PHE A 148 -14.02 0.90 11.71
N ASP A 149 -14.32 1.17 13.00
CA ASP A 149 -15.66 0.98 13.55
C ASP A 149 -16.68 1.97 12.94
N GLY A 150 -16.27 3.19 12.61
CA GLY A 150 -17.08 4.14 11.85
C GLY A 150 -17.44 3.62 10.47
N LEU A 151 -16.49 2.96 9.78
CA LEU A 151 -16.75 2.31 8.48
C LEU A 151 -17.71 1.12 8.60
N ILE A 152 -17.59 0.31 9.66
CA ILE A 152 -18.51 -0.82 9.91
C ILE A 152 -19.96 -0.33 9.90
N ALA A 153 -20.23 0.82 10.50
CA ALA A 153 -21.57 1.41 10.52
C ALA A 153 -22.07 1.87 9.12
N ARG A 154 -21.18 1.90 8.12
CA ARG A 154 -21.49 2.32 6.74
C ARG A 154 -21.50 1.18 5.73
N LEU A 155 -21.22 -0.05 6.10
CA LEU A 155 -21.12 -1.18 5.17
C LEU A 155 -22.43 -1.43 4.39
N ASP A 156 -23.60 -1.18 5.00
CA ASP A 156 -24.89 -1.29 4.32
C ASP A 156 -25.01 -0.29 3.15
N HIS A 157 -24.51 0.94 3.33
CA HIS A 157 -24.47 1.94 2.26
C HIS A 157 -23.67 1.44 1.04
N PHE A 158 -22.48 0.88 1.27
CA PHE A 158 -21.66 0.37 0.17
C PHE A 158 -22.30 -0.81 -0.53
N ALA A 159 -22.87 -1.76 0.22
CA ALA A 159 -23.59 -2.91 -0.35
C ALA A 159 -24.83 -2.46 -1.15
N GLU A 160 -25.62 -1.49 -0.65
CA GLU A 160 -26.78 -0.93 -1.34
C GLU A 160 -26.40 -0.12 -2.59
N LEU A 161 -25.25 0.55 -2.58
CA LEU A 161 -24.69 1.24 -3.76
C LEU A 161 -24.38 0.25 -4.89
N GLY A 162 -24.06 -1.00 -4.53
CA GLY A 162 -23.72 -2.06 -5.49
C GLY A 162 -22.23 -2.20 -5.74
N VAL A 163 -21.37 -1.50 -4.96
CA VAL A 163 -19.94 -1.83 -4.91
C VAL A 163 -19.75 -3.11 -4.11
N ASN A 164 -18.71 -3.87 -4.42
CA ASN A 164 -18.44 -5.15 -3.76
C ASN A 164 -16.98 -5.31 -3.30
N ALA A 165 -16.15 -4.29 -3.49
CA ALA A 165 -14.79 -4.23 -2.98
C ALA A 165 -14.50 -2.84 -2.40
N LEU A 166 -13.99 -2.76 -1.17
CA LEU A 166 -13.52 -1.54 -0.53
C LEU A 166 -12.00 -1.51 -0.63
N GLU A 167 -11.44 -0.49 -1.27
CA GLU A 167 -10.00 -0.25 -1.29
C GLU A 167 -9.68 0.84 -0.28
N LEU A 168 -8.94 0.45 0.78
CA LEU A 168 -8.55 1.35 1.85
C LEU A 168 -7.18 1.95 1.52
N MET A 169 -7.09 3.28 1.48
CA MET A 169 -5.80 3.98 1.49
C MET A 169 -4.94 3.45 2.64
N PRO A 170 -3.60 3.61 2.59
CA PRO A 170 -2.70 2.88 3.48
C PRO A 170 -3.07 2.98 4.96
N VAL A 171 -3.09 1.84 5.63
CA VAL A 171 -3.51 1.71 7.04
C VAL A 171 -2.36 1.43 8.00
N ALA A 172 -1.12 1.30 7.50
CA ALA A 172 0.05 1.10 8.34
C ALA A 172 0.30 2.30 9.27
N SER A 173 0.89 2.06 10.45
CA SER A 173 1.14 3.11 11.44
C SER A 173 2.09 4.18 10.93
N PHE A 174 1.67 5.42 11.09
CA PHE A 174 2.37 6.65 10.72
C PHE A 174 2.50 7.59 11.93
N ALA A 175 3.35 8.61 11.81
CA ALA A 175 3.51 9.63 12.83
C ALA A 175 2.28 10.53 12.94
N GLY A 176 1.91 10.94 14.17
CA GLY A 176 0.72 11.73 14.45
C GLY A 176 -0.57 10.91 14.39
N ASP A 177 -1.69 11.61 14.17
CA ASP A 177 -3.04 11.05 14.11
C ASP A 177 -3.73 11.23 12.75
N ARG A 178 -3.11 12.00 11.83
CA ARG A 178 -3.67 12.36 10.51
C ARG A 178 -2.63 12.24 9.43
N ASN A 179 -2.86 11.35 8.50
CA ASN A 179 -1.99 11.15 7.34
C ASN A 179 -2.81 10.48 6.23
N TRP A 180 -2.45 10.71 4.98
CA TRP A 180 -2.98 9.91 3.88
C TRP A 180 -2.64 8.42 4.03
N GLY A 181 -1.56 8.11 4.79
CA GLY A 181 -1.05 6.77 5.03
C GLY A 181 0.25 6.44 4.30
N TYR A 182 0.71 7.30 3.38
CA TYR A 182 1.93 7.05 2.58
C TYR A 182 3.24 7.35 3.34
N ASP A 183 3.16 7.86 4.57
CA ASP A 183 4.30 8.00 5.48
C ASP A 183 4.35 6.88 6.55
N GLY A 184 3.83 5.69 6.21
CA GLY A 184 3.86 4.53 7.11
C GLY A 184 5.29 4.10 7.46
N VAL A 185 5.52 3.77 8.75
CA VAL A 185 6.84 3.33 9.25
C VAL A 185 6.80 2.00 10.00
N SER A 186 5.66 1.63 10.59
CA SER A 186 5.46 0.33 11.21
C SER A 186 4.50 -0.48 10.34
N LEU A 187 5.04 -1.09 9.28
CA LEU A 187 4.26 -1.68 8.20
C LEU A 187 3.33 -2.83 8.65
N TYR A 188 3.64 -3.49 9.76
CA TYR A 188 2.84 -4.61 10.29
C TYR A 188 1.73 -4.17 11.26
N ALA A 189 1.71 -2.90 11.67
CA ALA A 189 0.78 -2.38 12.66
C ALA A 189 -0.30 -1.52 11.99
N PRO A 190 -1.59 -1.88 12.03
CA PRO A 190 -2.65 -0.95 11.68
C PRO A 190 -2.62 0.31 12.56
N ALA A 191 -2.82 1.47 11.93
CA ALA A 191 -2.74 2.76 12.60
C ALA A 191 -3.67 2.84 13.82
N ARG A 192 -3.14 3.29 14.95
CA ARG A 192 -3.89 3.45 16.20
C ARG A 192 -5.06 4.42 16.05
N ALA A 193 -4.86 5.50 15.27
CA ALA A 193 -5.88 6.49 14.98
C ALA A 193 -7.13 5.88 14.31
N TYR A 194 -6.98 4.78 13.57
CA TYR A 194 -8.08 4.10 12.91
C TYR A 194 -8.71 2.99 13.76
N GLY A 195 -8.13 2.65 14.92
CA GLY A 195 -8.63 1.60 15.82
C GLY A 195 -7.74 0.36 15.96
N GLY A 196 -6.54 0.42 15.38
CA GLY A 196 -5.49 -0.60 15.55
C GLY A 196 -5.86 -2.00 15.04
N PRO A 197 -5.12 -3.03 15.49
CA PRO A 197 -5.24 -4.39 14.96
C PRO A 197 -6.65 -4.98 15.01
N ASN A 198 -7.30 -4.88 16.15
CA ASN A 198 -8.64 -5.47 16.32
C ASN A 198 -9.74 -4.67 15.59
N GLY A 199 -9.54 -3.36 15.40
CA GLY A 199 -10.42 -2.53 14.59
C GLY A 199 -10.44 -2.99 13.13
N LEU A 200 -9.26 -3.21 12.55
CA LEU A 200 -9.15 -3.69 11.15
C LEU A 200 -9.75 -5.10 11.01
N ARG A 201 -9.47 -6.03 11.94
CA ARG A 201 -10.06 -7.37 11.89
C ARG A 201 -11.58 -7.33 11.93
N ARG A 202 -12.18 -6.50 12.82
CA ARG A 202 -13.64 -6.32 12.87
C ARG A 202 -14.20 -5.76 11.58
N LEU A 203 -13.51 -4.79 10.96
CA LEU A 203 -13.95 -4.23 9.68
C LEU A 203 -13.98 -5.29 8.58
N VAL A 204 -12.90 -6.05 8.43
CA VAL A 204 -12.81 -7.08 7.39
C VAL A 204 -13.85 -8.17 7.59
N ASP A 205 -14.00 -8.70 8.81
CA ASP A 205 -15.00 -9.72 9.14
C ASP A 205 -16.44 -9.23 8.86
N ALA A 206 -16.75 -7.99 9.25
CA ALA A 206 -18.05 -7.38 8.98
C ALA A 206 -18.28 -7.09 7.49
N ALA A 207 -17.25 -6.70 6.73
CA ALA A 207 -17.32 -6.50 5.28
C ALA A 207 -17.62 -7.82 4.57
N HIS A 208 -16.92 -8.90 4.91
CA HIS A 208 -17.16 -10.24 4.37
C HIS A 208 -18.60 -10.72 4.65
N ALA A 209 -19.13 -10.45 5.85
CA ALA A 209 -20.52 -10.76 6.19
C ALA A 209 -21.55 -10.00 5.34
N LYS A 210 -21.16 -8.88 4.73
CA LYS A 210 -21.96 -8.10 3.78
C LYS A 210 -21.67 -8.42 2.30
N GLY A 211 -20.76 -9.36 2.02
CA GLY A 211 -20.34 -9.69 0.66
C GLY A 211 -19.42 -8.66 0.03
N LEU A 212 -18.68 -7.91 0.86
CA LEU A 212 -17.72 -6.90 0.43
C LEU A 212 -16.29 -7.42 0.63
N ALA A 213 -15.49 -7.42 -0.41
CA ALA A 213 -14.04 -7.65 -0.34
C ALA A 213 -13.33 -6.42 0.24
N VAL A 214 -12.16 -6.64 0.85
CA VAL A 214 -11.31 -5.55 1.36
C VAL A 214 -9.93 -5.62 0.71
N ILE A 215 -9.55 -4.56 0.01
CA ILE A 215 -8.24 -4.35 -0.60
C ILE A 215 -7.49 -3.34 0.26
N LEU A 216 -6.23 -3.61 0.58
CA LEU A 216 -5.37 -2.67 1.29
C LEU A 216 -4.36 -2.04 0.33
N ASP A 217 -4.25 -0.73 0.38
CA ASP A 217 -3.16 -0.01 -0.28
C ASP A 217 -1.89 -0.16 0.57
N VAL A 218 -0.79 -0.61 -0.05
CA VAL A 218 0.48 -0.90 0.62
C VAL A 218 1.66 -0.22 -0.06
N VAL A 219 2.52 0.37 0.77
CA VAL A 219 3.66 1.17 0.34
C VAL A 219 4.94 0.37 0.57
N TYR A 220 5.58 -0.09 -0.51
CA TYR A 220 6.81 -0.88 -0.45
C TYR A 220 7.97 -0.24 -1.24
N ASN A 221 7.73 0.88 -1.90
CA ASN A 221 8.73 1.67 -2.62
C ASN A 221 9.53 2.61 -1.71
N HIS A 222 8.97 3.03 -0.58
CA HIS A 222 9.61 3.89 0.41
C HIS A 222 8.98 3.70 1.80
N LEU A 223 9.51 4.37 2.81
CA LEU A 223 8.92 4.49 4.14
C LEU A 223 8.93 5.96 4.58
N GLY A 224 8.01 6.31 5.46
CA GLY A 224 7.98 7.64 6.07
C GLY A 224 9.27 7.94 6.86
N PRO A 225 9.61 9.23 7.04
CA PRO A 225 10.83 9.62 7.74
C PRO A 225 10.69 9.59 9.26
N GLU A 226 9.52 9.96 9.81
CA GLU A 226 9.31 10.13 11.24
C GLU A 226 8.91 8.82 11.92
N GLY A 227 9.76 8.34 12.83
CA GLY A 227 9.58 7.06 13.51
C GLY A 227 10.12 5.84 12.74
N ASN A 228 10.84 6.06 11.64
CA ASN A 228 11.51 5.00 10.91
C ASN A 228 12.85 4.64 11.56
N TYR A 229 12.84 3.57 12.34
CA TYR A 229 14.04 3.07 13.03
C TYR A 229 14.78 1.98 12.26
N LEU A 230 14.29 1.52 11.10
CA LEU A 230 14.94 0.50 10.29
C LEU A 230 16.42 0.78 9.99
N PRO A 231 16.84 2.03 9.64
CA PRO A 231 18.26 2.32 9.44
C PRO A 231 19.13 2.06 10.67
N LEU A 232 18.63 2.28 11.88
CA LEU A 232 19.35 2.00 13.12
C LEU A 232 19.52 0.50 13.33
N PHE A 233 18.41 -0.26 13.26
CA PHE A 233 18.44 -1.71 13.43
C PHE A 233 19.33 -2.39 12.40
N THR A 234 19.24 -1.98 11.16
CA THR A 234 19.91 -2.68 10.05
C THR A 234 21.27 -2.11 9.69
N SER A 235 21.79 -1.15 10.48
CA SER A 235 23.03 -0.42 10.16
C SER A 235 23.03 0.12 8.72
N GLY A 236 21.87 0.64 8.28
CA GLY A 236 21.65 1.19 6.95
C GLY A 236 21.39 0.17 5.84
N ARG A 237 21.43 -1.15 6.09
CA ARG A 237 21.34 -2.20 5.04
C ARG A 237 19.94 -2.40 4.47
N PHE A 238 18.91 -1.82 5.10
CA PHE A 238 17.54 -1.88 4.60
C PHE A 238 17.36 -1.06 3.32
N PHE A 239 18.18 -0.03 3.13
CA PHE A 239 18.18 0.83 1.96
C PHE A 239 19.47 0.65 1.15
N THR A 240 19.44 1.06 -0.12
CA THR A 240 20.59 0.96 -1.03
C THR A 240 20.75 2.23 -1.86
N ASP A 241 21.98 2.65 -2.07
CA ASP A 241 22.34 3.77 -2.96
C ASP A 241 22.54 3.33 -4.42
N ARG A 242 22.44 2.02 -4.70
CA ARG A 242 22.49 1.47 -6.07
C ARG A 242 21.39 2.05 -6.97
N HIS A 243 20.24 2.30 -6.36
CA HIS A 243 19.06 2.88 -7.00
C HIS A 243 18.64 4.13 -6.26
N LYS A 244 18.11 5.11 -7.01
CA LYS A 244 17.55 6.35 -6.45
C LYS A 244 16.09 6.47 -6.84
N THR A 245 15.27 6.88 -5.89
CA THR A 245 13.86 7.16 -6.07
C THR A 245 13.57 8.63 -5.78
N PRO A 246 12.39 9.15 -6.09
CA PRO A 246 11.98 10.48 -5.66
C PRO A 246 12.05 10.71 -4.14
N TRP A 247 11.97 9.64 -3.35
CA TRP A 247 12.04 9.68 -1.88
C TRP A 247 13.43 9.43 -1.31
N GLY A 248 14.46 9.29 -2.14
CA GLY A 248 15.85 9.07 -1.73
C GLY A 248 16.40 7.70 -2.11
N ASP A 249 17.15 7.08 -1.21
CA ASP A 249 17.71 5.74 -1.40
C ASP A 249 16.59 4.71 -1.49
N ALA A 250 16.71 3.77 -2.45
CA ALA A 250 15.69 2.75 -2.64
C ALA A 250 15.73 1.69 -1.53
N VAL A 251 14.61 1.00 -1.30
CA VAL A 251 14.59 -0.22 -0.49
C VAL A 251 15.48 -1.28 -1.15
N ASN A 252 16.28 -1.96 -0.37
CA ASN A 252 17.32 -2.88 -0.85
C ASN A 252 16.75 -4.24 -1.27
N TYR A 253 16.24 -4.36 -2.49
CA TYR A 253 15.68 -5.62 -3.01
C TYR A 253 16.70 -6.51 -3.73
N ASP A 254 17.86 -5.99 -4.15
CA ASP A 254 18.81 -6.68 -5.04
C ASP A 254 20.29 -6.51 -4.68
N GLY A 255 20.58 -5.78 -3.60
CA GLY A 255 21.94 -5.60 -3.08
C GLY A 255 22.37 -6.68 -2.08
N PRO A 256 23.53 -6.52 -1.45
CA PRO A 256 23.93 -7.35 -0.32
C PRO A 256 22.87 -7.34 0.80
N ASP A 257 22.69 -8.49 1.46
CA ASP A 257 21.71 -8.67 2.55
C ASP A 257 20.24 -8.46 2.17
N CYS A 258 19.91 -8.32 0.89
CA CYS A 258 18.54 -8.10 0.42
C CYS A 258 17.55 -9.21 0.82
N GLY A 259 18.01 -10.42 1.14
CA GLY A 259 17.15 -11.52 1.56
C GLY A 259 16.27 -11.18 2.75
N ALA A 260 16.84 -10.61 3.82
CA ALA A 260 16.10 -10.21 5.01
C ALA A 260 15.14 -9.03 4.73
N VAL A 261 15.52 -8.11 3.83
CA VAL A 261 14.65 -6.99 3.40
C VAL A 261 13.46 -7.49 2.60
N ARG A 262 13.70 -8.41 1.66
CA ARG A 262 12.63 -9.08 0.90
C ARG A 262 11.70 -9.84 1.82
N ASP A 263 12.23 -10.62 2.77
CA ASP A 263 11.44 -11.34 3.76
C ASP A 263 10.59 -10.42 4.62
N PHE A 264 11.11 -9.24 5.00
CA PHE A 264 10.36 -8.24 5.74
C PHE A 264 9.18 -7.70 4.90
N VAL A 265 9.41 -7.31 3.66
CA VAL A 265 8.38 -6.69 2.81
C VAL A 265 7.37 -7.74 2.31
N VAL A 266 7.83 -8.86 1.77
CA VAL A 266 6.94 -9.92 1.29
C VAL A 266 6.20 -10.60 2.46
N GLY A 267 6.87 -10.73 3.61
CA GLY A 267 6.24 -11.17 4.86
C GLY A 267 5.12 -10.25 5.31
N ASN A 268 5.28 -8.93 5.13
CA ASN A 268 4.23 -7.96 5.42
C ASN A 268 3.02 -8.12 4.46
N ALA A 269 3.25 -8.32 3.18
CA ALA A 269 2.17 -8.60 2.24
C ALA A 269 1.40 -9.89 2.62
N VAL A 270 2.12 -10.95 3.00
CA VAL A 270 1.52 -12.19 3.52
C VAL A 270 0.75 -11.95 4.82
N HIS A 271 1.28 -11.14 5.73
CA HIS A 271 0.63 -10.77 6.99
C HIS A 271 -0.76 -10.13 6.75
N TRP A 272 -0.87 -9.18 5.82
CA TRP A 272 -2.15 -8.55 5.51
C TRP A 272 -3.19 -9.56 4.98
N VAL A 273 -2.78 -10.44 4.09
CA VAL A 273 -3.72 -11.39 3.45
C VAL A 273 -4.02 -12.62 4.32
N ALA A 274 -3.10 -13.04 5.19
CA ALA A 274 -3.25 -14.23 6.03
C ALA A 274 -3.81 -13.94 7.42
N GLU A 275 -3.31 -12.87 8.10
CA GLU A 275 -3.74 -12.53 9.48
C GLU A 275 -4.93 -11.56 9.53
N TYR A 276 -5.11 -10.72 8.48
CA TYR A 276 -6.24 -9.78 8.38
C TYR A 276 -7.26 -10.16 7.33
N HIS A 277 -7.07 -11.27 6.65
CA HIS A 277 -7.95 -11.78 5.60
C HIS A 277 -8.23 -10.80 4.47
N ALA A 278 -7.32 -9.85 4.20
CA ALA A 278 -7.45 -8.95 3.06
C ALA A 278 -7.61 -9.74 1.75
N ASP A 279 -8.50 -9.28 0.87
CA ASP A 279 -8.83 -9.91 -0.42
C ASP A 279 -8.00 -9.36 -1.57
N GLY A 280 -7.21 -8.35 -1.31
CA GLY A 280 -6.32 -7.77 -2.29
C GLY A 280 -5.34 -6.79 -1.69
N LEU A 281 -4.31 -6.49 -2.49
CA LEU A 281 -3.35 -5.42 -2.22
C LEU A 281 -3.27 -4.52 -3.45
N ARG A 282 -3.39 -3.21 -3.26
CA ARG A 282 -2.95 -2.21 -4.23
C ARG A 282 -1.53 -1.84 -3.86
N LEU A 283 -0.61 -1.98 -4.79
CA LEU A 283 0.82 -1.76 -4.59
C LEU A 283 1.19 -0.37 -5.10
N ASP A 284 1.55 0.52 -4.18
CA ASP A 284 1.92 1.91 -4.45
C ASP A 284 3.18 2.00 -5.30
N ALA A 285 3.18 2.89 -6.30
CA ALA A 285 4.31 3.27 -7.12
C ALA A 285 5.25 2.10 -7.52
N THR A 286 4.69 1.04 -8.12
CA THR A 286 5.48 -0.16 -8.48
C THR A 286 6.64 0.14 -9.41
N HIS A 287 6.57 1.23 -10.17
CA HIS A 287 7.66 1.74 -11.01
C HIS A 287 8.88 2.22 -10.20
N ALA A 288 8.71 2.51 -8.91
CA ALA A 288 9.78 2.88 -7.99
C ALA A 288 10.25 1.73 -7.09
N ILE A 289 9.67 0.53 -7.23
CA ILE A 289 10.21 -0.71 -6.64
C ILE A 289 11.27 -1.24 -7.58
N LEU A 290 12.52 -0.85 -7.33
CA LEU A 290 13.68 -1.12 -8.19
C LEU A 290 14.38 -2.40 -7.74
N ASP A 291 14.39 -3.39 -8.63
CA ASP A 291 14.96 -4.72 -8.38
C ASP A 291 15.49 -5.31 -9.70
N ASP A 292 16.81 -5.39 -9.83
CA ASP A 292 17.52 -5.94 -10.98
C ASP A 292 17.79 -7.46 -10.85
N SER A 293 17.26 -8.10 -9.82
CA SER A 293 17.44 -9.54 -9.63
C SER A 293 16.63 -10.34 -10.67
N GLU A 294 17.10 -11.57 -10.94
CA GLU A 294 16.43 -12.49 -11.87
C GLU A 294 14.98 -12.80 -11.49
N TRP A 295 14.70 -12.83 -10.18
CA TRP A 295 13.36 -13.02 -9.63
C TRP A 295 12.95 -11.77 -8.87
N HIS A 296 12.23 -10.90 -9.56
CA HIS A 296 11.81 -9.60 -9.03
C HIS A 296 10.96 -9.75 -7.76
N VAL A 297 11.15 -8.89 -6.77
CA VAL A 297 10.43 -8.94 -5.48
C VAL A 297 8.91 -8.96 -5.65
N LEU A 298 8.36 -8.28 -6.64
CA LEU A 298 6.92 -8.32 -6.95
C LEU A 298 6.46 -9.68 -7.49
N GLN A 299 7.33 -10.41 -8.20
CA GLN A 299 7.04 -11.79 -8.60
C GLN A 299 6.99 -12.72 -7.38
N GLU A 300 7.94 -12.56 -6.46
CA GLU A 300 7.98 -13.29 -5.19
C GLU A 300 6.74 -12.99 -4.35
N LEU A 301 6.41 -11.70 -4.16
CA LEU A 301 5.22 -11.25 -3.46
C LEU A 301 3.96 -11.90 -4.01
N ALA A 302 3.78 -11.86 -5.34
CA ALA A 302 2.61 -12.45 -5.99
C ALA A 302 2.47 -13.95 -5.74
N VAL A 303 3.57 -14.68 -5.74
CA VAL A 303 3.56 -16.13 -5.46
C VAL A 303 3.22 -16.40 -4.00
N ARG A 304 3.93 -15.76 -3.06
CA ARG A 304 3.80 -16.03 -1.63
C ARG A 304 2.44 -15.62 -1.07
N THR A 305 1.89 -14.49 -1.49
CA THR A 305 0.56 -14.04 -1.07
C THR A 305 -0.55 -14.96 -1.58
N ARG A 306 -0.49 -15.38 -2.85
CA ARG A 306 -1.47 -16.34 -3.39
C ARG A 306 -1.42 -17.70 -2.71
N GLN A 307 -0.23 -18.17 -2.32
CA GLN A 307 -0.11 -19.40 -1.53
C GLN A 307 -0.74 -19.27 -0.15
N ALA A 308 -0.53 -18.12 0.51
CA ALA A 308 -1.05 -17.86 1.84
C ALA A 308 -2.59 -17.70 1.86
N THR A 309 -3.19 -17.28 0.75
CA THR A 309 -4.64 -17.04 0.65
C THR A 309 -5.43 -18.20 0.07
N ALA A 310 -4.78 -19.16 -0.62
CA ALA A 310 -5.49 -20.25 -1.28
C ALA A 310 -6.42 -21.00 -0.30
N PRO A 311 -7.69 -21.28 -0.65
CA PRO A 311 -8.30 -21.15 -1.99
C PRO A 311 -9.09 -19.85 -2.24
N ARG A 312 -8.94 -18.79 -1.42
CA ARG A 312 -9.63 -17.52 -1.63
C ARG A 312 -9.09 -16.80 -2.87
N HIS A 313 -9.96 -16.05 -3.56
CA HIS A 313 -9.52 -15.09 -4.57
C HIS A 313 -8.69 -13.98 -3.91
N LEU A 314 -7.63 -13.56 -4.59
CA LEU A 314 -6.76 -12.47 -4.18
C LEU A 314 -6.54 -11.56 -5.37
N ALA A 315 -6.76 -10.26 -5.22
CA ALA A 315 -6.47 -9.24 -6.22
C ALA A 315 -5.14 -8.55 -5.89
N LEU A 316 -4.18 -8.57 -6.82
CA LEU A 316 -2.93 -7.82 -6.73
C LEU A 316 -2.93 -6.75 -7.82
N ILE A 317 -3.09 -5.50 -7.41
CA ILE A 317 -3.28 -4.35 -8.30
C ILE A 317 -2.04 -3.45 -8.19
N ALA A 318 -1.42 -3.13 -9.31
CA ALA A 318 -0.30 -2.18 -9.35
C ALA A 318 -0.78 -0.76 -9.57
N GLU A 319 -0.14 0.21 -8.94
CA GLU A 319 -0.08 1.56 -9.46
C GLU A 319 1.21 1.72 -10.25
N ASP A 320 1.09 1.93 -11.57
CA ASP A 320 2.24 2.03 -12.47
C ASP A 320 1.95 2.94 -13.65
N GLU A 321 2.48 4.15 -13.60
CA GLU A 321 2.23 5.18 -14.61
C GLU A 321 2.89 4.93 -15.98
N ARG A 322 3.69 3.85 -16.13
CA ARG A 322 4.46 3.58 -17.35
C ARG A 322 3.62 2.93 -18.45
N ASN A 323 2.48 2.33 -18.16
CA ASN A 323 1.66 1.52 -19.05
C ASN A 323 2.42 0.28 -19.56
N GLU A 324 3.11 -0.42 -18.69
CA GLU A 324 3.93 -1.59 -19.02
C GLU A 324 3.13 -2.89 -18.86
N CYS A 325 2.85 -3.59 -19.96
CA CYS A 325 2.15 -4.88 -19.91
C CYS A 325 2.89 -5.94 -19.09
N ARG A 326 4.21 -5.80 -18.91
CA ARG A 326 5.03 -6.67 -18.07
C ARG A 326 4.50 -6.77 -16.64
N VAL A 327 3.88 -5.69 -16.13
CA VAL A 327 3.32 -5.65 -14.76
C VAL A 327 2.28 -6.75 -14.56
N VAL A 328 1.40 -6.94 -15.52
CA VAL A 328 0.29 -7.91 -15.45
C VAL A 328 0.53 -9.19 -16.28
N ALA A 329 1.57 -9.24 -17.07
CA ALA A 329 1.92 -10.43 -17.82
C ALA A 329 2.26 -11.60 -16.87
N PRO A 330 1.89 -12.84 -17.24
CA PRO A 330 2.21 -14.01 -16.42
C PRO A 330 3.72 -14.20 -16.23
N GLN A 331 4.10 -14.76 -15.08
CA GLN A 331 5.46 -15.22 -14.85
C GLN A 331 5.86 -16.37 -15.79
N PRO A 332 7.13 -16.51 -16.16
CA PRO A 332 8.30 -15.73 -15.71
C PRO A 332 8.51 -14.40 -16.47
N ASP A 333 7.83 -14.18 -17.60
CA ASP A 333 8.09 -13.07 -18.50
C ASP A 333 7.59 -11.72 -17.91
N GLY A 334 6.55 -11.77 -17.08
CA GLY A 334 5.99 -10.62 -16.37
C GLY A 334 6.07 -10.72 -14.85
N LEU A 335 5.55 -9.70 -14.16
CA LEU A 335 5.52 -9.65 -12.70
C LEU A 335 4.39 -10.53 -12.12
N GLY A 336 3.38 -10.84 -12.93
CA GLY A 336 2.28 -11.71 -12.56
C GLY A 336 1.29 -11.08 -11.58
N LEU A 337 1.16 -9.75 -11.57
CA LEU A 337 0.07 -9.06 -10.87
C LEU A 337 -1.23 -9.22 -11.66
N ASP A 338 -2.38 -8.92 -11.06
CA ASP A 338 -3.67 -9.19 -11.69
C ASP A 338 -4.19 -8.01 -12.51
N ALA A 339 -3.89 -6.79 -12.05
CA ALA A 339 -4.30 -5.56 -12.71
C ALA A 339 -3.35 -4.40 -12.46
N VAL A 340 -3.57 -3.31 -13.19
CA VAL A 340 -2.88 -2.02 -13.04
C VAL A 340 -3.90 -0.87 -13.10
N TRP A 341 -3.70 0.17 -12.30
CA TRP A 341 -4.41 1.43 -12.46
C TRP A 341 -4.04 2.05 -13.81
N ALA A 342 -5.03 2.25 -14.68
CA ALA A 342 -4.84 2.76 -16.04
C ALA A 342 -5.30 4.22 -16.12
N ASP A 343 -4.42 5.14 -15.75
CA ASP A 343 -4.70 6.57 -15.60
C ASP A 343 -5.11 7.28 -16.89
N ASP A 344 -4.78 6.72 -18.06
CA ASP A 344 -5.09 7.35 -19.36
C ASP A 344 -6.58 7.66 -19.48
N PHE A 345 -7.46 6.73 -19.02
CA PHE A 345 -8.91 6.96 -19.02
C PHE A 345 -9.31 8.19 -18.20
N HIS A 346 -8.79 8.33 -17.00
CA HIS A 346 -9.01 9.50 -16.15
C HIS A 346 -8.52 10.78 -16.82
N HIS A 347 -7.28 10.77 -17.35
CA HIS A 347 -6.66 11.95 -17.94
C HIS A 347 -7.44 12.44 -19.17
N GLU A 348 -7.89 11.51 -20.04
CA GLU A 348 -8.70 11.83 -21.21
C GLU A 348 -10.07 12.39 -20.84
N VAL A 349 -10.76 11.81 -19.85
CA VAL A 349 -12.06 12.30 -19.35
C VAL A 349 -11.91 13.72 -18.81
N ARG A 350 -10.90 13.98 -17.98
CA ARG A 350 -10.64 15.33 -17.46
C ARG A 350 -10.29 16.31 -18.59
N ARG A 351 -9.41 15.91 -19.49
CA ARG A 351 -9.01 16.73 -20.65
C ARG A 351 -10.23 17.11 -21.50
N MET A 352 -11.11 16.15 -21.75
CA MET A 352 -12.28 16.33 -22.61
C MET A 352 -13.38 17.18 -21.94
N LEU A 353 -13.65 16.96 -20.66
CA LEU A 353 -14.79 17.55 -19.97
C LEU A 353 -14.45 18.85 -19.21
N ALA A 354 -13.31 18.88 -18.52
CA ALA A 354 -12.88 20.02 -17.70
C ALA A 354 -11.87 20.92 -18.44
N GLY A 355 -11.26 20.44 -19.53
CA GLY A 355 -10.29 21.24 -20.33
C GLY A 355 -8.89 21.26 -19.75
N ASP A 356 -8.58 20.45 -18.74
CA ASP A 356 -7.25 20.34 -18.15
C ASP A 356 -6.20 20.08 -19.24
N SER A 357 -5.09 20.83 -19.25
CA SER A 357 -4.09 20.78 -20.33
C SER A 357 -2.66 20.93 -19.86
N GLU A 358 -2.45 21.09 -18.56
CA GLU A 358 -1.12 21.30 -17.97
C GLU A 358 -0.48 19.96 -17.62
N SER A 359 0.85 19.94 -17.54
CA SER A 359 1.63 18.77 -17.18
C SER A 359 1.22 17.52 -18.02
N TYR A 360 0.99 16.38 -17.41
CA TYR A 360 0.62 15.13 -18.08
C TYR A 360 -0.73 15.20 -18.83
N PHE A 361 -1.67 16.09 -18.45
CA PHE A 361 -2.91 16.28 -19.23
C PHE A 361 -2.64 16.84 -20.65
N GLY A 362 -1.52 17.56 -20.84
CA GLY A 362 -1.10 18.06 -22.15
C GLY A 362 -0.69 16.98 -23.17
N ASP A 363 -0.52 15.75 -22.70
CA ASP A 363 -0.24 14.58 -23.55
C ASP A 363 -1.46 14.12 -24.33
N TYR A 364 -2.67 14.49 -23.90
CA TYR A 364 -3.93 14.06 -24.51
C TYR A 364 -4.59 15.22 -25.29
N ALA A 365 -5.23 14.88 -26.41
CA ALA A 365 -6.00 15.87 -27.18
C ALA A 365 -7.40 16.11 -26.60
N GLY A 366 -7.93 15.22 -25.77
CA GLY A 366 -9.26 15.30 -25.18
C GLY A 366 -10.38 15.07 -26.20
N THR A 367 -10.16 14.15 -27.12
CA THR A 367 -11.14 13.83 -28.18
C THR A 367 -11.87 12.53 -27.89
N ALA A 368 -13.10 12.40 -28.36
CA ALA A 368 -13.85 11.16 -28.30
C ALA A 368 -13.13 10.00 -29.02
N GLY A 369 -12.26 10.30 -30.00
CA GLY A 369 -11.46 9.32 -30.73
C GLY A 369 -10.39 8.68 -29.83
N GLU A 370 -9.64 9.48 -29.05
CA GLU A 370 -8.67 8.98 -28.09
C GLU A 370 -9.35 8.15 -27.01
N LEU A 371 -10.41 8.68 -26.38
CA LEU A 371 -11.16 7.96 -25.36
C LEU A 371 -11.72 6.63 -25.87
N ALA A 372 -12.21 6.59 -27.13
CA ALA A 372 -12.68 5.34 -27.76
C ALA A 372 -11.52 4.35 -28.00
N GLU A 373 -10.29 4.84 -28.22
CA GLU A 373 -9.11 4.00 -28.34
C GLU A 373 -8.72 3.39 -26.98
N THR A 374 -8.70 4.19 -25.93
CA THR A 374 -8.46 3.72 -24.55
C THR A 374 -9.51 2.69 -24.13
N LEU A 375 -10.80 2.93 -24.41
CA LEU A 375 -11.86 1.97 -24.13
C LEU A 375 -11.79 0.68 -24.93
N ARG A 376 -11.08 0.66 -26.06
CA ARG A 376 -10.84 -0.55 -26.86
C ARG A 376 -9.66 -1.33 -26.36
N GLU A 377 -8.61 -0.65 -25.90
CA GLU A 377 -7.29 -1.20 -25.68
C GLU A 377 -6.88 -1.30 -24.19
N GLY A 378 -7.58 -0.61 -23.27
CA GLY A 378 -7.28 -0.54 -21.85
C GLY A 378 -6.52 0.72 -21.43
N TRP A 379 -5.55 1.14 -22.21
CA TRP A 379 -4.88 2.44 -22.11
C TRP A 379 -4.55 3.01 -23.49
N PHE A 380 -4.27 4.33 -23.53
CA PHE A 380 -3.97 5.06 -24.77
C PHE A 380 -2.52 4.84 -25.21
N TYR A 381 -1.58 5.09 -24.31
CA TYR A 381 -0.15 5.00 -24.63
C TYR A 381 0.34 3.56 -24.73
N ARG A 382 0.68 3.13 -25.94
CA ARG A 382 1.17 1.77 -26.28
C ARG A 382 2.44 1.82 -27.14
N GLY A 383 3.33 2.81 -26.85
CA GLY A 383 4.55 3.10 -27.58
C GLY A 383 4.53 4.46 -28.27
N GLN A 384 3.42 5.20 -28.19
CA GLN A 384 3.35 6.56 -28.72
C GLN A 384 4.25 7.50 -27.88
N HIS A 385 4.74 8.57 -28.53
CA HIS A 385 5.59 9.57 -27.86
C HIS A 385 4.77 10.43 -26.89
N SER A 386 5.12 10.41 -25.62
CA SER A 386 4.60 11.30 -24.59
C SER A 386 5.39 12.63 -24.65
N LYS A 387 4.68 13.74 -24.78
CA LYS A 387 5.30 15.08 -24.78
C LYS A 387 5.83 15.45 -23.40
N ASN A 388 5.06 15.08 -22.36
CA ASN A 388 5.41 15.35 -20.97
C ASN A 388 6.68 14.58 -20.55
N ARG A 389 6.84 13.34 -21.00
CA ARG A 389 8.01 12.51 -20.70
C ARG A 389 9.17 12.70 -21.67
N GLY A 390 8.92 13.24 -22.86
CA GLY A 390 9.92 13.39 -23.92
C GLY A 390 10.41 12.08 -24.53
N CYS A 391 9.70 10.98 -24.34
CA CYS A 391 10.04 9.64 -24.84
C CYS A 391 8.77 8.80 -25.14
N PRO A 392 8.89 7.64 -25.84
CA PRO A 392 7.79 6.72 -25.97
C PRO A 392 7.29 6.24 -24.60
N ARG A 393 5.95 6.08 -24.46
CA ARG A 393 5.30 5.56 -23.26
C ARG A 393 4.44 4.34 -23.59
N GLY A 394 4.47 3.35 -22.70
CA GLY A 394 3.61 2.19 -22.75
C GLY A 394 4.03 1.10 -23.71
N THR A 395 3.35 -0.01 -23.60
CA THR A 395 3.51 -1.21 -24.42
C THR A 395 2.18 -1.70 -24.93
N SER A 396 2.18 -2.60 -25.91
CA SER A 396 0.97 -3.20 -26.48
C SER A 396 0.18 -3.95 -25.41
N THR A 397 -1.14 -3.82 -25.45
CA THR A 397 -2.09 -4.52 -24.58
C THR A 397 -2.63 -5.82 -25.21
N GLU A 398 -2.12 -6.19 -26.39
CA GLU A 398 -2.57 -7.37 -27.12
C GLU A 398 -2.48 -8.63 -26.23
N GLY A 399 -3.60 -9.34 -26.12
CA GLY A 399 -3.71 -10.56 -25.32
C GLY A 399 -4.00 -10.33 -23.82
N LEU A 400 -4.04 -9.10 -23.33
CA LEU A 400 -4.43 -8.82 -21.96
C LEU A 400 -5.97 -8.82 -21.82
N PRO A 401 -6.51 -9.43 -20.76
CA PRO A 401 -7.94 -9.41 -20.50
C PRO A 401 -8.38 -8.05 -19.97
N PRO A 402 -9.66 -7.62 -20.17
CA PRO A 402 -10.14 -6.34 -19.63
C PRO A 402 -9.92 -6.14 -18.12
N ARG A 403 -10.04 -7.19 -17.32
CA ARG A 403 -9.78 -7.13 -15.86
C ARG A 403 -8.37 -6.74 -15.48
N ALA A 404 -7.42 -6.75 -16.43
CA ALA A 404 -6.05 -6.28 -16.18
C ALA A 404 -5.95 -4.76 -16.00
N PHE A 405 -7.04 -4.02 -16.22
CA PHE A 405 -7.07 -2.56 -16.13
C PHE A 405 -8.12 -2.11 -15.12
N VAL A 406 -7.70 -1.35 -14.14
CA VAL A 406 -8.61 -0.62 -13.23
C VAL A 406 -8.75 0.80 -13.75
N HIS A 407 -9.97 1.20 -14.07
CA HIS A 407 -10.31 2.54 -14.54
C HIS A 407 -11.00 3.33 -13.44
N CYS A 408 -10.74 4.63 -13.38
CA CYS A 408 -11.46 5.57 -12.53
C CYS A 408 -11.65 6.92 -13.26
N ILE A 409 -12.54 7.76 -12.76
CA ILE A 409 -12.62 9.18 -13.17
C ILE A 409 -12.15 10.10 -12.04
N GLN A 410 -11.96 9.55 -10.85
CA GLN A 410 -11.37 10.18 -9.68
C GLN A 410 -10.75 9.10 -8.80
N ASN A 411 -9.67 9.42 -8.12
CA ASN A 411 -9.08 8.68 -7.01
C ASN A 411 -8.46 9.69 -6.03
N HIS A 412 -7.84 9.22 -4.96
CA HIS A 412 -7.22 10.09 -3.96
C HIS A 412 -6.17 11.02 -4.56
N ASP A 413 -5.30 10.52 -5.44
CA ASP A 413 -4.22 11.28 -6.08
C ASP A 413 -4.76 12.34 -7.03
N GLN A 414 -5.70 11.96 -7.89
CA GLN A 414 -6.24 12.84 -8.92
C GLN A 414 -7.12 13.97 -8.36
N VAL A 415 -7.65 13.79 -7.14
CA VAL A 415 -8.36 14.82 -6.39
C VAL A 415 -7.43 15.56 -5.44
N GLY A 416 -6.68 14.83 -4.62
CA GLY A 416 -5.92 15.39 -3.51
C GLY A 416 -4.65 16.13 -3.90
N ASN A 417 -4.12 15.86 -5.09
CA ASN A 417 -2.97 16.59 -5.65
C ASN A 417 -3.36 17.89 -6.38
N ARG A 418 -4.65 18.21 -6.47
CA ARG A 418 -5.11 19.51 -6.98
C ARG A 418 -4.97 20.57 -5.89
N ALA A 419 -4.61 21.80 -6.27
CA ALA A 419 -4.29 22.89 -5.34
C ALA A 419 -5.36 23.12 -4.25
N LEU A 420 -6.63 22.95 -4.57
CA LEU A 420 -7.75 23.11 -3.64
C LEU A 420 -8.56 21.81 -3.46
N GLY A 421 -7.98 20.65 -3.80
CA GLY A 421 -8.64 19.35 -3.64
C GLY A 421 -9.93 19.20 -4.45
N GLY A 422 -9.98 19.87 -5.61
CA GLY A 422 -11.19 19.95 -6.46
C GLY A 422 -11.52 18.65 -7.13
N ARG A 423 -12.80 18.24 -7.06
CA ARG A 423 -13.35 17.04 -7.69
C ARG A 423 -13.77 17.33 -9.13
N LEU A 424 -13.88 16.30 -9.99
CA LEU A 424 -14.29 16.49 -11.40
C LEU A 424 -15.62 17.26 -11.52
N HIS A 425 -16.61 16.92 -10.71
CA HIS A 425 -17.93 17.57 -10.75
C HIS A 425 -17.96 19.00 -10.18
N HIS A 426 -16.85 19.51 -9.65
CA HIS A 426 -16.72 20.95 -9.35
C HIS A 426 -16.42 21.77 -10.61
N ASP A 427 -15.82 21.14 -11.62
CA ASP A 427 -15.36 21.79 -12.85
C ASP A 427 -16.29 21.53 -14.06
N VAL A 428 -17.21 20.56 -13.94
CA VAL A 428 -18.10 20.15 -15.03
C VAL A 428 -19.56 20.12 -14.58
N ASP A 429 -20.49 20.22 -15.53
CA ASP A 429 -21.91 20.10 -15.20
C ASP A 429 -22.30 18.66 -14.80
N LEU A 430 -23.37 18.55 -14.02
CA LEU A 430 -23.82 17.27 -13.50
C LEU A 430 -24.25 16.26 -14.59
N PRO A 431 -24.87 16.65 -15.72
CA PRO A 431 -25.09 15.73 -16.83
C PRO A 431 -23.81 15.13 -17.42
N ALA A 432 -22.79 15.93 -17.66
CA ALA A 432 -21.49 15.46 -18.17
C ALA A 432 -20.81 14.52 -17.17
N TYR A 433 -20.83 14.87 -15.88
CA TYR A 433 -20.31 14.04 -14.81
C TYR A 433 -21.01 12.66 -14.72
N ARG A 434 -22.35 12.65 -14.83
CA ARG A 434 -23.14 11.40 -14.87
C ARG A 434 -22.82 10.56 -16.11
N ALA A 435 -22.64 11.21 -17.28
CA ALA A 435 -22.26 10.51 -18.50
C ALA A 435 -20.87 9.85 -18.37
N ALA A 436 -19.88 10.55 -17.78
CA ALA A 436 -18.56 10.00 -17.50
C ALA A 436 -18.62 8.82 -16.51
N SER A 437 -19.41 8.95 -15.43
CA SER A 437 -19.62 7.86 -14.46
C SER A 437 -20.32 6.64 -15.10
N ALA A 438 -21.31 6.87 -15.97
CA ALA A 438 -21.96 5.79 -16.71
C ALA A 438 -20.98 5.10 -17.67
N LEU A 439 -20.13 5.87 -18.36
CA LEU A 439 -19.13 5.32 -19.26
C LEU A 439 -18.13 4.43 -18.51
N LEU A 440 -17.65 4.86 -17.33
CA LEU A 440 -16.82 4.08 -16.44
C LEU A 440 -17.48 2.75 -16.07
N LEU A 441 -18.72 2.81 -15.55
CA LEU A 441 -19.44 1.64 -15.01
C LEU A 441 -19.90 0.65 -16.10
N PHE A 442 -20.10 1.11 -17.34
CA PHE A 442 -20.48 0.26 -18.48
C PHE A 442 -19.29 -0.17 -19.35
N SER A 443 -18.08 0.28 -19.03
CA SER A 443 -16.86 -0.20 -19.70
C SER A 443 -16.58 -1.67 -19.33
N PRO A 444 -15.81 -2.41 -20.14
CA PRO A 444 -15.48 -3.80 -19.81
C PRO A 444 -14.38 -3.95 -18.74
N TYR A 445 -13.84 -2.86 -18.24
CA TYR A 445 -12.72 -2.79 -17.30
C TYR A 445 -13.22 -2.78 -15.86
N THR A 446 -12.36 -3.10 -14.92
CA THR A 446 -12.69 -3.04 -13.49
C THR A 446 -12.89 -1.58 -13.07
N PRO A 447 -14.11 -1.15 -12.71
CA PRO A 447 -14.36 0.23 -12.33
C PRO A 447 -13.98 0.48 -10.88
N MET A 448 -13.38 1.65 -10.63
CA MET A 448 -13.11 2.16 -9.28
C MET A 448 -13.77 3.52 -9.09
N LEU A 449 -14.50 3.66 -7.99
CA LEU A 449 -15.13 4.90 -7.54
C LEU A 449 -14.33 5.48 -6.38
N TRP A 450 -14.16 6.79 -6.36
CA TRP A 450 -13.59 7.51 -5.21
C TRP A 450 -14.70 7.94 -4.24
N MET A 451 -14.45 7.85 -2.93
CA MET A 451 -15.42 8.19 -1.89
C MET A 451 -16.11 9.54 -2.13
N GLY A 452 -17.44 9.53 -2.09
CA GLY A 452 -18.30 10.68 -2.37
C GLY A 452 -18.56 10.94 -3.84
N GLN A 453 -18.05 10.10 -4.76
CA GLN A 453 -18.33 10.23 -6.20
C GLN A 453 -19.81 9.97 -6.50
N GLU A 454 -20.42 9.02 -5.82
CA GLU A 454 -21.79 8.56 -6.05
C GLU A 454 -22.86 9.61 -5.76
N TRP A 455 -22.62 10.56 -4.88
CA TRP A 455 -23.53 11.68 -4.61
C TRP A 455 -22.97 13.05 -5.03
N ALA A 456 -21.85 13.11 -5.75
CA ALA A 456 -21.17 14.34 -6.12
C ALA A 456 -20.86 15.22 -4.91
N ALA A 457 -20.05 14.70 -3.97
CA ALA A 457 -19.71 15.36 -2.71
C ALA A 457 -19.13 16.76 -2.94
N SER A 458 -19.67 17.76 -2.25
CA SER A 458 -19.21 19.15 -2.35
C SER A 458 -17.91 19.41 -1.59
N THR A 459 -17.53 18.50 -0.68
CA THR A 459 -16.29 18.64 0.09
C THR A 459 -15.07 18.32 -0.76
N PRO A 460 -14.02 19.17 -0.76
CA PRO A 460 -12.75 18.85 -1.37
C PRO A 460 -12.08 17.70 -0.60
N PHE A 461 -11.07 17.08 -1.21
CA PHE A 461 -10.13 16.20 -0.53
C PHE A 461 -8.73 16.71 -0.82
N LEU A 462 -8.00 17.03 0.24
CA LEU A 462 -6.67 17.65 0.16
C LEU A 462 -5.63 16.68 0.68
N TYR A 463 -4.39 16.83 0.25
CA TYR A 463 -3.27 16.18 0.90
C TYR A 463 -3.10 16.74 2.33
N PHE A 464 -2.82 15.88 3.28
CA PHE A 464 -2.53 16.24 4.66
C PHE A 464 -1.61 15.24 5.35
N THR A 465 -0.84 15.76 6.29
CA THR A 465 -0.01 15.03 7.24
C THR A 465 -0.11 15.67 8.63
N ASP A 466 0.41 14.99 9.64
CA ASP A 466 0.47 15.48 11.02
C ASP A 466 1.91 15.35 11.55
N HIS A 467 2.84 15.84 10.73
CA HIS A 467 4.27 15.82 11.06
C HIS A 467 4.65 16.92 12.08
N PRO A 468 5.76 16.76 12.81
CA PRO A 468 6.35 17.84 13.58
C PRO A 468 6.60 19.08 12.70
N GLU A 469 6.53 20.28 13.31
CA GLU A 469 6.52 21.58 12.62
C GLU A 469 7.61 21.71 11.54
N GLU A 470 8.86 21.34 11.84
CA GLU A 470 9.96 21.45 10.88
C GLU A 470 9.78 20.52 9.67
N LEU A 471 9.42 19.27 9.90
CA LEU A 471 9.18 18.31 8.83
C LEU A 471 7.93 18.68 8.03
N GLY A 472 6.84 19.11 8.68
CA GLY A 472 5.61 19.58 8.04
C GLY A 472 5.90 20.74 7.07
N ARG A 473 6.72 21.72 7.50
CA ARG A 473 7.16 22.81 6.62
C ARG A 473 7.93 22.31 5.39
N LEU A 474 8.87 21.37 5.57
CA LEU A 474 9.62 20.77 4.47
C LEU A 474 8.72 20.00 3.48
N VAL A 475 7.74 19.28 3.99
CA VAL A 475 6.74 18.58 3.16
C VAL A 475 5.92 19.58 2.35
N THR A 476 5.41 20.65 2.99
CA THR A 476 4.67 21.72 2.29
C THR A 476 5.50 22.36 1.19
N GLU A 477 6.77 22.70 1.47
CA GLU A 477 7.69 23.28 0.47
C GLU A 477 7.97 22.31 -0.68
N GLY A 478 8.23 21.03 -0.37
CA GLY A 478 8.47 19.97 -1.35
C GLY A 478 7.30 19.77 -2.30
N ARG A 479 6.09 19.70 -1.78
CA ARG A 479 4.87 19.57 -2.59
C ARG A 479 4.62 20.79 -3.48
N ARG A 480 4.81 21.99 -2.97
CA ARG A 480 4.70 23.22 -3.77
C ARG A 480 5.70 23.25 -4.94
N GLU A 481 6.90 22.73 -4.73
CA GLU A 481 7.91 22.60 -5.80
C GLU A 481 7.55 21.51 -6.81
N GLU A 482 7.08 20.36 -6.35
CA GLU A 482 6.66 19.23 -7.20
C GLU A 482 5.52 19.64 -8.14
N PHE A 483 4.50 20.30 -7.62
CA PHE A 483 3.31 20.68 -8.36
C PHE A 483 3.37 22.06 -9.03
N LYS A 484 4.51 22.75 -9.00
CA LYS A 484 4.69 24.08 -9.64
C LYS A 484 4.40 24.10 -11.14
N LYS A 485 4.39 22.95 -11.81
CA LYS A 485 4.04 22.81 -13.22
C LYS A 485 2.55 23.07 -13.50
N PHE A 486 1.71 23.06 -12.47
CA PHE A 486 0.31 23.42 -12.54
C PHE A 486 0.15 24.88 -12.15
N SER A 487 -0.51 25.67 -13.02
CA SER A 487 -0.66 27.12 -12.85
C SER A 487 -1.30 27.51 -11.52
N ALA A 488 -2.23 26.70 -11.00
CA ALA A 488 -2.88 26.91 -9.72
C ALA A 488 -1.89 26.96 -8.53
N PHE A 489 -0.80 26.20 -8.55
CA PHE A 489 0.24 26.25 -7.54
C PHE A 489 1.22 27.43 -7.73
N ALA A 490 1.29 27.98 -8.94
CA ALA A 490 2.11 29.14 -9.26
C ALA A 490 1.37 30.47 -9.02
N ASP A 491 0.03 30.46 -9.01
CA ASP A 491 -0.82 31.64 -8.81
C ASP A 491 -0.75 32.10 -7.33
N PRO A 492 -0.29 33.34 -7.05
CA PRO A 492 -0.21 33.84 -5.68
C PRO A 492 -1.55 33.88 -4.95
N GLU A 493 -2.65 34.23 -5.64
CA GLU A 493 -3.98 34.31 -5.04
C GLU A 493 -4.51 32.93 -4.65
N VAL A 494 -4.30 31.93 -5.50
CA VAL A 494 -4.68 30.54 -5.21
C VAL A 494 -3.80 29.98 -4.09
N ARG A 495 -2.50 30.27 -4.15
CA ARG A 495 -1.51 29.78 -3.18
C ARG A 495 -1.78 30.21 -1.74
N GLU A 496 -2.33 31.41 -1.53
CA GLU A 496 -2.76 31.87 -0.20
C GLU A 496 -3.91 31.06 0.39
N HIS A 497 -4.66 30.33 -0.44
CA HIS A 497 -5.81 29.50 -0.01
C HIS A 497 -5.49 28.00 0.04
N ILE A 498 -4.30 27.58 -0.43
CA ILE A 498 -3.85 26.20 -0.27
C ILE A 498 -3.49 26.01 1.20
N PRO A 499 -4.13 25.08 1.92
CA PRO A 499 -3.77 24.78 3.32
C PRO A 499 -2.30 24.35 3.43
N ASP A 500 -1.67 24.78 4.54
CA ASP A 500 -0.30 24.38 4.88
C ASP A 500 -0.27 23.01 5.59
#